data_b4e424c7e098e04f148988820eda576d
#
_entry.id   b4e424c7e098e04f148988820eda576d
#
_cell.length_a   1.000
_cell.length_b   1.000
_cell.length_c   1.000
_cell.angle_alpha   90.00
_cell.angle_beta   90.00
_cell.angle_gamma   90.00
#
_symmetry.space_group_name_H-M   'P 1'
#
loop_
_entity.id
_entity.type
_entity.pdbx_description
1 polymer ?
#
loop_
_entity_poly.entity_id
_entity_poly.type
_entity_poly.pdbx_seq_one_letter_code
_entity_poly.pdbx_strand_id
1 'polypeptide(L)'
;MTTKRVPLYLQLTEKIIDQINDGTYEAGDKLPSERELCHIYDMSRITVRSALSELERDGYVKKFQGKGTFIANTTYQQNLLNVYSFTEETKKMGKMPQTNIVSFELVLADKKYASKLGIRVGDEMYRVVRCRLADQEPLIVETSYLPRYKFAHLTEKDLANSPMYDVFNRAYNIQATRAEEEFSITTLRDHEAELLAEAVGDPAMLVKRTAYDKSEEVIEYTISVINGQKYKYKVELQQ
;
A
#
# COMPACT_ATOMS: atom_id res chain seq x y z
N MET A 1 18.90 20.26 -32.50
CA MET A 1 18.15 19.64 -31.39
C MET A 1 18.99 19.76 -30.14
N THR A 2 18.66 20.69 -29.26
CA THR A 2 19.43 20.90 -28.03
C THR A 2 18.99 19.84 -27.03
N THR A 3 19.81 18.84 -26.79
CA THR A 3 19.64 17.86 -25.72
C THR A 3 19.60 18.63 -24.37
N LYS A 4 18.44 18.74 -23.74
CA LYS A 4 18.31 19.29 -22.39
C LYS A 4 19.17 18.44 -21.45
N ARG A 5 20.30 18.97 -20.99
CA ARG A 5 21.13 18.31 -19.96
C ARG A 5 20.28 18.13 -18.70
N VAL A 6 20.15 16.88 -18.24
CA VAL A 6 19.47 16.56 -16.98
C VAL A 6 20.16 17.33 -15.85
N PRO A 7 19.42 18.04 -14.99
CA PRO A 7 20.00 18.78 -13.85
C PRO A 7 20.87 17.87 -12.97
N LEU A 8 22.00 18.40 -12.47
CA LEU A 8 22.96 17.61 -11.69
C LEU A 8 22.35 16.99 -10.41
N TYR A 9 21.41 17.70 -9.78
CA TYR A 9 20.75 17.15 -8.59
C TYR A 9 19.88 15.92 -8.92
N LEU A 10 19.20 15.87 -10.08
CA LEU A 10 18.46 14.70 -10.52
C LEU A 10 19.38 13.53 -10.84
N GLN A 11 20.54 13.79 -11.46
CA GLN A 11 21.53 12.74 -11.70
C GLN A 11 22.05 12.11 -10.42
N LEU A 12 22.24 12.93 -9.35
CA LEU A 12 22.63 12.43 -8.03
C LEU A 12 21.49 11.65 -7.37
N THR A 13 20.26 12.13 -7.50
CA THR A 13 19.06 11.45 -7.00
C THR A 13 18.95 10.05 -7.63
N GLU A 14 19.04 9.95 -8.96
CA GLU A 14 19.00 8.67 -9.68
C GLU A 14 20.12 7.72 -9.23
N LYS A 15 21.37 8.19 -9.11
CA LYS A 15 22.49 7.37 -8.63
C LYS A 15 22.28 6.79 -7.24
N ILE A 16 21.72 7.58 -6.31
CA ILE A 16 21.44 7.09 -4.95
C ILE A 16 20.27 6.08 -4.99
N ILE A 17 19.25 6.33 -5.81
CA ILE A 17 18.13 5.38 -6.01
C ILE A 17 18.65 4.05 -6.59
N ASP A 18 19.54 4.09 -7.58
CA ASP A 18 20.16 2.88 -8.15
C ASP A 18 20.93 2.08 -7.09
N GLN A 19 21.67 2.77 -6.20
CA GLN A 19 22.40 2.15 -5.09
C GLN A 19 21.48 1.56 -4.00
N ILE A 20 20.29 2.11 -3.82
CA ILE A 20 19.27 1.52 -2.95
C ILE A 20 18.66 0.28 -3.63
N ASN A 21 18.38 0.35 -4.93
CA ASN A 21 17.77 -0.75 -5.68
C ASN A 21 18.69 -1.96 -5.87
N ASP A 22 20.01 -1.71 -6.01
CA ASP A 22 21.02 -2.78 -6.16
C ASP A 22 21.55 -3.33 -4.83
N GLY A 23 21.03 -2.80 -3.68
CA GLY A 23 21.38 -3.26 -2.33
C GLY A 23 22.71 -2.71 -1.80
N THR A 24 23.32 -1.73 -2.46
CA THR A 24 24.51 -1.03 -1.93
C THR A 24 24.18 -0.27 -0.65
N TYR A 25 22.96 0.26 -0.56
CA TYR A 25 22.37 0.82 0.67
C TYR A 25 21.13 0.03 1.06
N GLU A 26 21.07 -0.41 2.29
CA GLU A 26 19.92 -1.09 2.87
C GLU A 26 19.05 -0.12 3.70
N ALA A 27 17.80 -0.50 3.93
CA ALA A 27 16.88 0.25 4.77
C ALA A 27 17.46 0.44 6.19
N GLY A 28 17.49 1.67 6.67
CA GLY A 28 18.10 2.04 7.95
C GLY A 28 19.58 2.44 7.87
N ASP A 29 20.24 2.22 6.74
CA ASP A 29 21.63 2.67 6.57
C ASP A 29 21.73 4.19 6.61
N LYS A 30 22.81 4.67 7.18
CA LYS A 30 23.13 6.09 7.21
C LYS A 30 23.84 6.49 5.91
N LEU A 31 23.24 7.42 5.17
CA LEU A 31 23.93 8.05 4.03
C LEU A 31 25.13 8.86 4.49
N PRO A 32 26.17 8.97 3.65
CA PRO A 32 27.25 9.92 3.88
C PRO A 32 26.70 11.33 4.10
N SER A 33 27.41 12.13 4.93
CA SER A 33 27.02 13.51 5.19
C SER A 33 27.00 14.36 3.91
N GLU A 34 26.30 15.50 3.94
CA GLU A 34 26.27 16.45 2.80
C GLU A 34 27.69 16.79 2.32
N ARG A 35 28.65 16.95 3.25
CA ARG A 35 30.05 17.24 2.93
C ARG A 35 30.75 16.07 2.23
N GLU A 36 30.53 14.86 2.70
CA GLU A 36 31.09 13.65 2.10
C GLU A 36 30.48 13.40 0.72
N LEU A 37 29.16 13.56 0.56
CA LEU A 37 28.50 13.45 -0.75
C LEU A 37 29.02 14.48 -1.75
N CYS A 38 29.29 15.73 -1.33
CA CYS A 38 29.94 16.72 -2.18
C CYS A 38 31.31 16.25 -2.69
N HIS A 39 32.08 15.57 -1.82
CA HIS A 39 33.41 15.08 -2.18
C HIS A 39 33.32 13.81 -3.07
N ILE A 40 32.44 12.87 -2.73
CA ILE A 40 32.28 11.61 -3.48
C ILE A 40 31.82 11.84 -4.92
N TYR A 41 30.88 12.78 -5.10
CA TYR A 41 30.27 13.02 -6.41
C TYR A 41 30.76 14.26 -7.13
N ASP A 42 31.74 14.97 -6.56
CA ASP A 42 32.28 16.25 -7.06
C ASP A 42 31.18 17.26 -7.40
N MET A 43 30.24 17.45 -6.45
CA MET A 43 29.07 18.31 -6.63
C MET A 43 29.00 19.41 -5.56
N SER A 44 28.36 20.53 -5.93
CA SER A 44 28.16 21.64 -5.00
C SER A 44 27.21 21.26 -3.85
N ARG A 45 27.34 21.93 -2.69
CA ARG A 45 26.45 21.74 -1.53
C ARG A 45 24.98 21.98 -1.89
N ILE A 46 24.70 22.96 -2.75
CA ILE A 46 23.34 23.26 -3.20
C ILE A 46 22.77 22.09 -3.98
N THR A 47 23.56 21.51 -4.90
CA THR A 47 23.18 20.34 -5.68
C THR A 47 22.88 19.13 -4.80
N VAL A 48 23.77 18.83 -3.85
CA VAL A 48 23.58 17.71 -2.91
C VAL A 48 22.36 17.92 -2.02
N ARG A 49 22.14 19.12 -1.48
CA ARG A 49 20.96 19.42 -0.66
C ARG A 49 19.66 19.30 -1.44
N SER A 50 19.66 19.76 -2.71
CA SER A 50 18.50 19.59 -3.59
C SER A 50 18.21 18.12 -3.86
N ALA A 51 19.24 17.30 -4.13
CA ALA A 51 19.08 15.86 -4.32
C ALA A 51 18.53 15.16 -3.07
N LEU A 52 19.09 15.47 -1.89
CA LEU A 52 18.61 14.90 -0.62
C LEU A 52 17.19 15.35 -0.27
N SER A 53 16.79 16.58 -0.61
CA SER A 53 15.41 17.04 -0.44
C SER A 53 14.44 16.33 -1.37
N GLU A 54 14.88 16.02 -2.59
CA GLU A 54 14.10 15.24 -3.55
C GLU A 54 13.93 13.80 -3.06
N LEU A 55 15.02 13.15 -2.64
CA LEU A 55 15.00 11.80 -2.07
C LEU A 55 14.11 11.73 -0.80
N GLU A 56 14.12 12.77 0.04
CA GLU A 56 13.27 12.85 1.23
C GLU A 56 11.80 13.03 0.85
N ARG A 57 11.51 13.95 -0.07
CA ARG A 57 10.15 14.15 -0.61
C ARG A 57 9.59 12.87 -1.24
N ASP A 58 10.44 12.13 -1.97
CA ASP A 58 10.05 10.89 -2.63
C ASP A 58 10.10 9.67 -1.70
N GLY A 59 10.49 9.87 -0.41
CA GLY A 59 10.44 8.86 0.64
C GLY A 59 11.54 7.80 0.56
N TYR A 60 12.63 8.06 -0.18
CA TYR A 60 13.82 7.18 -0.19
C TYR A 60 14.70 7.37 1.02
N VAL A 61 14.66 8.54 1.63
CA VAL A 61 15.45 8.84 2.83
C VAL A 61 14.64 9.58 3.88
N LYS A 62 15.06 9.48 5.15
CA LYS A 62 14.57 10.28 6.28
C LYS A 62 15.72 11.06 6.90
N LYS A 63 15.48 12.36 7.14
CA LYS A 63 16.47 13.24 7.79
C LYS A 63 16.16 13.36 9.29
N PHE A 64 17.13 13.01 10.12
CA PHE A 64 17.03 13.18 11.56
C PHE A 64 17.97 14.31 12.00
N GLN A 65 17.40 15.34 12.63
CA GLN A 65 18.15 16.50 13.09
C GLN A 65 19.30 16.08 14.03
N GLY A 66 20.52 16.50 13.71
CA GLY A 66 21.72 16.16 14.47
C GLY A 66 22.26 14.73 14.29
N LYS A 67 21.49 13.81 13.70
CA LYS A 67 21.90 12.40 13.50
C LYS A 67 22.34 12.10 12.06
N GLY A 68 21.77 12.80 11.08
CA GLY A 68 22.07 12.63 9.65
C GLY A 68 20.88 12.18 8.83
N THR A 69 21.16 11.77 7.59
CA THR A 69 20.17 11.24 6.63
C THR A 69 20.30 9.73 6.57
N PHE A 70 19.19 9.03 6.66
CA PHE A 70 19.12 7.57 6.67
C PHE A 70 18.24 7.09 5.52
N ILE A 71 18.58 5.94 4.95
CA ILE A 71 17.71 5.26 3.97
C ILE A 71 16.40 4.93 4.66
N ALA A 72 15.29 5.38 4.07
CA ALA A 72 13.96 5.03 4.57
C ALA A 72 13.70 3.54 4.30
N ASN A 73 12.86 2.91 5.11
CA ASN A 73 12.29 1.63 4.76
C ASN A 73 11.64 1.76 3.38
N THR A 74 11.95 0.84 2.48
CA THR A 74 11.48 0.87 1.09
C THR A 74 9.98 1.13 1.07
N THR A 75 9.57 2.26 0.48
CA THR A 75 8.16 2.59 0.33
C THR A 75 7.51 1.47 -0.48
N TYR A 76 6.45 0.90 0.04
CA TYR A 76 5.71 -0.15 -0.61
C TYR A 76 5.13 0.38 -1.93
N GLN A 77 5.48 -0.23 -3.07
CA GLN A 77 4.97 0.18 -4.39
C GLN A 77 4.03 -0.88 -4.94
N GLN A 78 2.84 -0.46 -5.34
CA GLN A 78 1.85 -1.32 -5.94
C GLN A 78 1.52 -0.90 -7.36
N ASN A 79 1.48 -1.88 -8.30
CA ASN A 79 1.07 -1.65 -9.68
C ASN A 79 -0.46 -1.79 -9.81
N LEU A 80 -1.12 -0.78 -10.39
CA LEU A 80 -2.58 -0.67 -10.50
C LEU A 80 -3.19 -1.34 -11.75
N LEU A 81 -2.40 -1.92 -12.64
CA LEU A 81 -2.89 -2.36 -13.95
C LEU A 81 -3.60 -3.72 -13.96
N ASN A 82 -3.61 -4.46 -12.86
CA ASN A 82 -4.24 -5.77 -12.76
C ASN A 82 -5.07 -5.90 -11.47
N VAL A 83 -6.08 -6.77 -11.48
CA VAL A 83 -6.72 -7.20 -10.23
C VAL A 83 -5.67 -7.90 -9.38
N TYR A 84 -5.27 -7.27 -8.31
CA TYR A 84 -4.13 -7.67 -7.51
C TYR A 84 -4.54 -8.12 -6.10
N SER A 85 -3.71 -8.97 -5.53
CA SER A 85 -3.74 -9.32 -4.12
C SER A 85 -2.54 -8.66 -3.41
N PHE A 86 -2.76 -8.00 -2.28
CA PHE A 86 -1.69 -7.49 -1.41
C PHE A 86 -0.60 -8.55 -1.17
N THR A 87 -1.01 -9.79 -0.92
CA THR A 87 -0.10 -10.90 -0.66
C THR A 87 0.84 -11.16 -1.84
N GLU A 88 0.32 -11.19 -3.06
CA GLU A 88 1.12 -11.41 -4.28
C GLU A 88 2.10 -10.27 -4.53
N GLU A 89 1.64 -9.03 -4.41
CA GLU A 89 2.49 -7.86 -4.63
C GLU A 89 3.59 -7.75 -3.56
N THR A 90 3.26 -8.04 -2.29
CA THR A 90 4.25 -8.07 -1.19
C THR A 90 5.34 -9.11 -1.46
N LYS A 91 4.98 -10.31 -1.92
CA LYS A 91 5.95 -11.36 -2.27
C LYS A 91 6.82 -10.98 -3.46
N LYS A 92 6.26 -10.34 -4.51
CA LYS A 92 7.03 -9.85 -5.66
C LYS A 92 8.10 -8.84 -5.26
N MET A 93 7.88 -8.08 -4.18
CA MET A 93 8.84 -7.15 -3.60
C MET A 93 9.87 -7.83 -2.69
N GLY A 94 9.87 -9.16 -2.59
CA GLY A 94 10.75 -9.91 -1.70
C GLY A 94 10.40 -9.81 -0.21
N LYS A 95 9.22 -9.27 0.14
CA LYS A 95 8.78 -9.09 1.51
C LYS A 95 7.83 -10.20 1.97
N MET A 96 7.75 -10.40 3.28
CA MET A 96 6.86 -11.38 3.92
C MET A 96 5.48 -10.76 4.20
N PRO A 97 4.41 -11.14 3.46
CA PRO A 97 3.06 -10.65 3.74
C PRO A 97 2.48 -11.33 4.97
N GLN A 98 1.83 -10.55 5.81
CA GLN A 98 1.08 -11.04 6.95
C GLN A 98 -0.28 -10.35 7.03
N THR A 99 -1.28 -11.05 7.54
CA THR A 99 -2.63 -10.53 7.75
C THR A 99 -3.08 -10.86 9.16
N ASN A 100 -3.41 -9.84 9.92
CA ASN A 100 -4.06 -9.98 11.22
C ASN A 100 -5.54 -9.68 11.04
N ILE A 101 -6.41 -10.64 11.38
CA ILE A 101 -7.86 -10.42 11.45
C ILE A 101 -8.14 -9.64 12.74
N VAL A 102 -8.70 -8.45 12.62
CA VAL A 102 -9.09 -7.59 13.74
C VAL A 102 -10.50 -7.91 14.20
N SER A 103 -11.42 -8.08 13.24
CA SER A 103 -12.78 -8.58 13.52
C SER A 103 -13.36 -9.33 12.30
N PHE A 104 -14.25 -10.29 12.61
CA PHE A 104 -15.04 -11.03 11.62
C PHE A 104 -16.47 -11.13 12.14
N GLU A 105 -17.39 -10.45 11.49
CA GLU A 105 -18.75 -10.30 11.96
C GLU A 105 -19.75 -10.61 10.85
N LEU A 106 -20.89 -11.19 11.22
CA LEU A 106 -22.06 -11.28 10.35
C LEU A 106 -23.00 -10.13 10.70
N VAL A 107 -23.27 -9.25 9.73
CA VAL A 107 -24.07 -8.05 9.92
C VAL A 107 -25.14 -7.92 8.84
N LEU A 108 -26.17 -7.13 9.09
CA LEU A 108 -27.20 -6.83 8.10
C LEU A 108 -26.82 -5.62 7.26
N ALA A 109 -27.06 -5.70 5.96
CA ALA A 109 -26.77 -4.61 5.04
C ALA A 109 -27.72 -3.43 5.26
N ASP A 110 -27.17 -2.26 5.54
CA ASP A 110 -27.89 -1.00 5.48
C ASP A 110 -28.06 -0.54 4.01
N LYS A 111 -28.74 0.57 3.81
CA LYS A 111 -28.99 1.13 2.46
C LYS A 111 -27.69 1.39 1.68
N LYS A 112 -26.62 1.82 2.36
CA LYS A 112 -25.34 2.13 1.73
C LYS A 112 -24.65 0.86 1.23
N TYR A 113 -24.48 -0.14 2.08
CA TYR A 113 -23.77 -1.36 1.73
C TYR A 113 -24.61 -2.28 0.85
N ALA A 114 -25.93 -2.28 1.01
CA ALA A 114 -26.84 -2.97 0.11
C ALA A 114 -26.67 -2.48 -1.33
N SER A 115 -26.63 -1.16 -1.55
CA SER A 115 -26.38 -0.57 -2.85
C SER A 115 -24.99 -0.90 -3.41
N LYS A 116 -23.95 -0.92 -2.56
CA LYS A 116 -22.56 -1.21 -2.99
C LYS A 116 -22.34 -2.68 -3.35
N LEU A 117 -23.06 -3.59 -2.69
CA LEU A 117 -22.94 -5.02 -2.91
C LEU A 117 -23.99 -5.59 -3.90
N GLY A 118 -24.94 -4.77 -4.36
CA GLY A 118 -26.03 -5.23 -5.22
C GLY A 118 -27.00 -6.20 -4.54
N ILE A 119 -27.17 -6.08 -3.20
CA ILE A 119 -28.08 -6.91 -2.40
C ILE A 119 -29.22 -6.07 -1.82
N ARG A 120 -30.17 -6.68 -1.11
CA ARG A 120 -31.28 -5.97 -0.48
C ARG A 120 -30.87 -5.40 0.86
N VAL A 121 -31.51 -4.32 1.26
CA VAL A 121 -31.42 -3.84 2.65
C VAL A 121 -31.92 -4.93 3.59
N GLY A 122 -31.14 -5.24 4.62
CA GLY A 122 -31.43 -6.32 5.57
C GLY A 122 -30.89 -7.71 5.17
N ASP A 123 -30.33 -7.88 3.97
CA ASP A 123 -29.62 -9.11 3.65
C ASP A 123 -28.34 -9.22 4.48
N GLU A 124 -27.93 -10.46 4.79
CA GLU A 124 -26.73 -10.71 5.58
C GLU A 124 -25.45 -10.55 4.73
N MET A 125 -24.46 -9.94 5.34
CA MET A 125 -23.11 -9.79 4.79
C MET A 125 -22.05 -10.00 5.89
N TYR A 126 -20.88 -10.49 5.51
CA TYR A 126 -19.73 -10.46 6.39
C TYR A 126 -19.09 -9.08 6.39
N ARG A 127 -18.70 -8.60 7.56
CA ARG A 127 -17.82 -7.47 7.76
C ARG A 127 -16.51 -8.00 8.34
N VAL A 128 -15.43 -7.84 7.60
CA VAL A 128 -14.10 -8.34 7.96
C VAL A 128 -13.13 -7.18 8.06
N VAL A 129 -12.60 -6.93 9.24
CA VAL A 129 -11.55 -5.93 9.46
C VAL A 129 -10.20 -6.64 9.56
N ARG A 130 -9.23 -6.18 8.76
CA ARG A 130 -7.90 -6.76 8.68
C ARG A 130 -6.84 -5.69 8.75
N CYS A 131 -5.75 -5.97 9.47
CA CYS A 131 -4.51 -5.23 9.35
C CYS A 131 -3.53 -6.02 8.46
N ARG A 132 -3.00 -5.37 7.43
CA ARG A 132 -2.08 -5.98 6.45
C ARG A 132 -0.67 -5.49 6.73
N LEU A 133 0.26 -6.43 6.88
CA LEU A 133 1.65 -6.15 7.23
C LEU A 133 2.59 -6.69 6.16
N ALA A 134 3.74 -6.03 6.01
CA ALA A 134 4.88 -6.53 5.25
C ALA A 134 6.11 -6.49 6.17
N ASP A 135 6.81 -7.63 6.33
CA ASP A 135 7.95 -7.77 7.26
C ASP A 135 7.60 -7.31 8.68
N GLN A 136 6.40 -7.67 9.16
CA GLN A 136 5.82 -7.29 10.46
C GLN A 136 5.47 -5.79 10.58
N GLU A 137 5.71 -4.97 9.57
CA GLU A 137 5.33 -3.56 9.56
C GLU A 137 3.89 -3.39 9.08
N PRO A 138 2.98 -2.77 9.87
CA PRO A 138 1.62 -2.55 9.46
C PRO A 138 1.54 -1.43 8.41
N LEU A 139 0.80 -1.71 7.31
CA LEU A 139 0.71 -0.81 6.16
C LEU A 139 -0.71 -0.39 5.82
N ILE A 140 -1.69 -1.30 5.99
CA ILE A 140 -3.06 -1.09 5.55
C ILE A 140 -4.04 -1.63 6.58
N VAL A 141 -5.07 -0.85 6.90
CA VAL A 141 -6.27 -1.32 7.58
C VAL A 141 -7.38 -1.45 6.54
N GLU A 142 -7.90 -2.66 6.36
CA GLU A 142 -8.96 -2.97 5.39
C GLU A 142 -10.25 -3.36 6.11
N THR A 143 -11.38 -2.82 5.67
CA THR A 143 -12.71 -3.31 6.03
C THR A 143 -13.40 -3.83 4.78
N SER A 144 -13.53 -5.14 4.67
CA SER A 144 -14.19 -5.81 3.54
C SER A 144 -15.62 -6.21 3.91
N TYR A 145 -16.55 -5.95 2.99
CA TYR A 145 -17.94 -6.35 3.05
C TYR A 145 -18.20 -7.38 1.96
N LEU A 146 -18.68 -8.58 2.35
CA LEU A 146 -18.87 -9.72 1.46
C LEU A 146 -20.32 -10.20 1.56
N PRO A 147 -21.06 -10.36 0.44
CA PRO A 147 -22.42 -10.85 0.48
C PRO A 147 -22.45 -12.32 0.93
N ARG A 148 -23.16 -12.62 2.04
CA ARG A 148 -23.19 -13.97 2.63
C ARG A 148 -23.66 -15.05 1.67
N TYR A 149 -24.61 -14.74 0.81
CA TYR A 149 -25.18 -15.74 -0.12
C TYR A 149 -24.14 -16.30 -1.09
N LYS A 150 -23.08 -15.53 -1.42
CA LYS A 150 -21.96 -15.99 -2.25
C LYS A 150 -20.94 -16.81 -1.47
N PHE A 151 -20.78 -16.52 -0.19
CA PHE A 151 -19.74 -17.09 0.67
C PHE A 151 -20.36 -17.81 1.88
N ALA A 152 -21.30 -18.74 1.61
CA ALA A 152 -21.95 -19.50 2.67
C ALA A 152 -20.90 -20.26 3.52
N HIS A 153 -21.03 -20.15 4.85
CA HIS A 153 -20.13 -20.79 5.82
C HIS A 153 -18.68 -20.29 5.84
N LEU A 154 -18.37 -19.12 5.24
CA LEU A 154 -17.07 -18.48 5.38
C LEU A 154 -16.78 -18.22 6.86
N THR A 155 -15.57 -18.55 7.30
CA THR A 155 -15.12 -18.37 8.69
C THR A 155 -13.88 -17.47 8.77
N GLU A 156 -13.65 -16.89 9.93
CA GLU A 156 -12.41 -16.16 10.23
C GLU A 156 -11.17 -17.02 9.98
N LYS A 157 -11.21 -18.30 10.37
CA LYS A 157 -10.11 -19.25 10.21
C LYS A 157 -9.70 -19.46 8.75
N ASP A 158 -10.66 -19.42 7.82
CA ASP A 158 -10.38 -19.55 6.39
C ASP A 158 -9.54 -18.36 5.90
N LEU A 159 -9.89 -17.15 6.34
CA LEU A 159 -9.20 -15.92 5.96
C LEU A 159 -7.87 -15.69 6.73
N ALA A 160 -7.74 -16.24 7.91
CA ALA A 160 -6.48 -16.19 8.67
C ALA A 160 -5.37 -17.06 8.05
N ASN A 161 -5.75 -18.20 7.45
CA ASN A 161 -4.81 -19.20 6.94
C ASN A 161 -4.47 -19.04 5.46
N SER A 162 -5.22 -18.21 4.71
CA SER A 162 -5.05 -18.07 3.25
C SER A 162 -5.43 -16.68 2.76
N PRO A 163 -4.82 -16.20 1.67
CA PRO A 163 -5.27 -14.98 1.00
C PRO A 163 -6.74 -15.06 0.63
N MET A 164 -7.47 -13.98 0.82
CA MET A 164 -8.93 -13.94 0.67
C MET A 164 -9.40 -14.39 -0.72
N TYR A 165 -8.77 -13.93 -1.79
CA TYR A 165 -9.13 -14.35 -3.15
C TYR A 165 -8.80 -15.82 -3.45
N ASP A 166 -7.79 -16.39 -2.80
CA ASP A 166 -7.50 -17.82 -2.89
C ASP A 166 -8.60 -18.64 -2.21
N VAL A 167 -9.12 -18.16 -1.08
CA VAL A 167 -10.29 -18.77 -0.41
C VAL A 167 -11.51 -18.69 -1.32
N PHE A 168 -11.79 -17.52 -1.92
CA PHE A 168 -12.91 -17.35 -2.84
C PHE A 168 -12.84 -18.31 -4.02
N ASN A 169 -11.67 -18.43 -4.63
CA ASN A 169 -11.49 -19.34 -5.77
C ASN A 169 -11.60 -20.83 -5.36
N ARG A 170 -10.88 -21.25 -4.31
CA ARG A 170 -10.79 -22.67 -3.92
C ARG A 170 -12.06 -23.21 -3.27
N ALA A 171 -12.67 -22.44 -2.38
CA ALA A 171 -13.81 -22.90 -1.59
C ALA A 171 -15.17 -22.62 -2.27
N TYR A 172 -15.25 -21.55 -3.07
CA TYR A 172 -16.52 -21.08 -3.64
C TYR A 172 -16.53 -21.04 -5.16
N ASN A 173 -15.40 -21.32 -5.82
CA ASN A 173 -15.24 -21.21 -7.28
C ASN A 173 -15.62 -19.80 -7.80
N ILE A 174 -15.31 -18.77 -6.99
CA ILE A 174 -15.53 -17.36 -7.29
C ILE A 174 -14.18 -16.71 -7.53
N GLN A 175 -14.02 -16.12 -8.72
CA GLN A 175 -12.80 -15.41 -9.12
C GLN A 175 -13.13 -13.95 -9.38
N ALA A 176 -12.37 -13.03 -8.80
CA ALA A 176 -12.42 -11.63 -9.15
C ALA A 176 -11.83 -11.44 -10.55
N THR A 177 -12.63 -10.96 -11.50
CA THR A 177 -12.21 -10.74 -12.89
C THR A 177 -12.07 -9.26 -13.23
N ARG A 178 -12.74 -8.39 -12.48
CA ARG A 178 -12.71 -6.93 -12.62
C ARG A 178 -12.79 -6.28 -11.24
N ALA A 179 -12.11 -5.17 -11.08
CA ALA A 179 -12.26 -4.32 -9.91
C ALA A 179 -12.27 -2.83 -10.32
N GLU A 180 -13.05 -2.05 -9.60
CA GLU A 180 -13.06 -0.59 -9.66
C GLU A 180 -12.48 -0.05 -8.37
N GLU A 181 -11.58 0.93 -8.46
CA GLU A 181 -10.98 1.58 -7.31
C GLU A 181 -11.11 3.09 -7.37
N GLU A 182 -11.46 3.67 -6.25
CA GLU A 182 -11.52 5.12 -6.02
C GLU A 182 -10.49 5.49 -4.96
N PHE A 183 -9.55 6.37 -5.31
CA PHE A 183 -8.49 6.85 -4.44
C PHE A 183 -8.78 8.26 -3.95
N SER A 184 -8.61 8.49 -2.66
CA SER A 184 -8.72 9.83 -2.07
C SER A 184 -7.75 10.01 -0.90
N ILE A 185 -7.40 11.26 -0.62
CA ILE A 185 -6.54 11.61 0.52
C ILE A 185 -7.40 11.69 1.77
N THR A 186 -6.88 11.18 2.88
CA THR A 186 -7.48 11.24 4.22
C THR A 186 -6.40 11.39 5.28
N THR A 187 -6.80 11.37 6.55
CA THR A 187 -5.90 11.28 7.70
C THR A 187 -6.32 10.10 8.56
N LEU A 188 -5.37 9.55 9.34
CA LEU A 188 -5.62 8.45 10.26
C LEU A 188 -6.52 8.92 11.41
N ARG A 189 -7.54 8.11 11.73
CA ARG A 189 -8.37 8.24 12.92
C ARG A 189 -7.82 7.34 14.03
N ASP A 190 -8.34 7.48 15.25
CA ASP A 190 -7.85 6.76 16.43
C ASP A 190 -7.65 5.26 16.18
N HIS A 191 -8.65 4.58 15.63
CA HIS A 191 -8.58 3.13 15.39
C HIS A 191 -7.58 2.73 14.31
N GLU A 192 -7.50 3.47 13.20
CA GLU A 192 -6.53 3.20 12.14
C GLU A 192 -5.11 3.52 12.61
N ALA A 193 -4.93 4.62 13.34
CA ALA A 193 -3.63 5.03 13.87
C ALA A 193 -3.07 3.98 14.86
N GLU A 194 -3.91 3.46 15.76
CA GLU A 194 -3.53 2.39 16.68
C GLU A 194 -3.07 1.12 15.92
N LEU A 195 -3.86 0.66 14.94
CA LEU A 195 -3.56 -0.55 14.16
C LEU A 195 -2.33 -0.39 13.27
N LEU A 196 -2.04 0.81 12.78
CA LEU A 196 -0.90 1.12 11.92
C LEU A 196 0.35 1.54 12.71
N ALA A 197 0.26 1.64 14.03
CA ALA A 197 1.34 2.14 14.91
C ALA A 197 1.84 3.54 14.49
N GLU A 198 0.91 4.44 14.17
CA GLU A 198 1.15 5.81 13.73
C GLU A 198 0.37 6.82 14.57
N ALA A 199 0.54 8.12 14.31
CA ALA A 199 -0.19 9.17 15.01
C ALA A 199 -1.56 9.46 14.38
N VAL A 200 -2.53 9.80 15.22
CA VAL A 200 -3.83 10.33 14.77
C VAL A 200 -3.59 11.61 13.99
N GLY A 201 -4.23 11.73 12.82
CA GLY A 201 -4.06 12.88 11.94
C GLY A 201 -2.95 12.73 10.90
N ASP A 202 -2.11 11.69 10.97
CA ASP A 202 -1.10 11.43 9.95
C ASP A 202 -1.73 11.24 8.57
N PRO A 203 -1.02 11.67 7.51
CA PRO A 203 -1.50 11.52 6.14
C PRO A 203 -1.74 10.06 5.77
N ALA A 204 -2.89 9.79 5.19
CA ALA A 204 -3.28 8.46 4.73
C ALA A 204 -3.98 8.53 3.38
N MET A 205 -4.00 7.41 2.67
CA MET A 205 -4.80 7.23 1.47
C MET A 205 -6.01 6.36 1.79
N LEU A 206 -7.18 6.81 1.36
CA LEU A 206 -8.42 6.05 1.42
C LEU A 206 -8.68 5.45 0.04
N VAL A 207 -8.76 4.12 -0.03
CA VAL A 207 -9.11 3.40 -1.25
C VAL A 207 -10.43 2.67 -1.04
N LYS A 208 -11.36 2.84 -1.96
CA LYS A 208 -12.61 2.08 -2.01
C LYS A 208 -12.58 1.20 -3.24
N ARG A 209 -12.67 -0.11 -3.04
CA ARG A 209 -12.67 -1.12 -4.09
C ARG A 209 -14.03 -1.79 -4.17
N THR A 210 -14.53 -1.96 -5.39
CA THR A 210 -15.64 -2.89 -5.69
C THR A 210 -15.10 -3.94 -6.65
N ALA A 211 -15.15 -5.22 -6.26
CA ALA A 211 -14.70 -6.33 -7.10
C ALA A 211 -15.90 -7.14 -7.63
N TYR A 212 -15.74 -7.61 -8.86
CA TYR A 212 -16.77 -8.31 -9.63
C TYR A 212 -16.27 -9.68 -10.09
N ASP A 213 -17.17 -10.64 -10.15
CA ASP A 213 -16.92 -11.96 -10.75
C ASP A 213 -17.15 -11.94 -12.27
N LYS A 214 -16.96 -13.10 -12.91
CA LYS A 214 -17.17 -13.30 -14.36
C LYS A 214 -18.61 -13.01 -14.84
N SER A 215 -19.57 -12.97 -13.94
CA SER A 215 -20.97 -12.65 -14.23
C SER A 215 -21.30 -11.18 -14.00
N GLU A 216 -20.29 -10.33 -13.78
CA GLU A 216 -20.41 -8.92 -13.41
C GLU A 216 -21.19 -8.70 -12.10
N GLU A 217 -21.28 -9.71 -11.24
CA GLU A 217 -21.88 -9.56 -9.92
C GLU A 217 -20.82 -9.14 -8.90
N VAL A 218 -21.21 -8.25 -7.98
CA VAL A 218 -20.32 -7.78 -6.92
C VAL A 218 -20.04 -8.93 -5.94
N ILE A 219 -18.77 -9.17 -5.70
CA ILE A 219 -18.30 -10.17 -4.74
C ILE A 219 -17.70 -9.53 -3.48
N GLU A 220 -17.26 -8.28 -3.56
CA GLU A 220 -16.59 -7.60 -2.49
C GLU A 220 -16.75 -6.08 -2.62
N TYR A 221 -16.97 -5.40 -1.51
CA TYR A 221 -16.76 -3.97 -1.36
C TYR A 221 -15.80 -3.76 -0.19
N THR A 222 -14.62 -3.17 -0.47
CA THR A 222 -13.57 -2.97 0.55
C THR A 222 -13.21 -1.50 0.67
N ILE A 223 -13.05 -1.07 1.91
CA ILE A 223 -12.52 0.25 2.27
C ILE A 223 -11.16 0.01 2.92
N SER A 224 -10.10 0.57 2.33
CA SER A 224 -8.73 0.46 2.83
C SER A 224 -8.23 1.84 3.25
N VAL A 225 -7.68 1.93 4.46
CA VAL A 225 -6.91 3.08 4.93
C VAL A 225 -5.45 2.69 4.93
N ILE A 226 -4.64 3.41 4.17
CA ILE A 226 -3.27 3.06 3.83
C ILE A 226 -2.34 4.13 4.39
N ASN A 227 -1.27 3.69 5.05
CA ASN A 227 -0.24 4.60 5.55
C ASN A 227 0.40 5.38 4.39
N GLY A 228 0.13 6.69 4.30
CA GLY A 228 0.60 7.53 3.21
C GLY A 228 2.11 7.80 3.21
N GLN A 229 2.81 7.52 4.30
CA GLN A 229 4.25 7.68 4.40
C GLN A 229 5.03 6.43 3.97
N LYS A 230 4.38 5.24 4.05
CA LYS A 230 5.02 3.94 3.83
C LYS A 230 4.56 3.24 2.55
N TYR A 231 3.53 3.75 1.89
CA TYR A 231 2.90 3.10 0.75
C TYR A 231 2.77 4.05 -0.45
N LYS A 232 3.09 3.55 -1.64
CA LYS A 232 2.93 4.28 -2.91
C LYS A 232 2.21 3.41 -3.94
N TYR A 233 1.36 4.04 -4.73
CA TYR A 233 0.81 3.43 -5.94
C TYR A 233 1.61 3.89 -7.15
N LYS A 234 2.01 2.95 -8.01
CA LYS A 234 2.69 3.21 -9.27
C LYS A 234 1.81 2.77 -10.44
N VAL A 235 1.60 3.64 -11.40
CA VAL A 235 0.95 3.32 -12.67
C VAL A 235 1.94 3.61 -13.79
N GLU A 236 2.16 2.63 -14.67
CA GLU A 236 2.92 2.80 -15.89
C GLU A 236 1.93 2.89 -17.05
N LEU A 237 1.91 4.05 -17.72
CA LEU A 237 1.04 4.30 -18.86
C LEU A 237 1.86 4.13 -20.15
N GLN A 238 1.39 3.26 -21.04
CA GLN A 238 1.95 3.09 -22.38
C GLN A 238 1.02 3.73 -23.41
N GLN A 239 1.58 4.45 -24.39
CA GLN A 239 0.85 5.02 -25.53
C GLN A 239 0.83 4.01 -26.69
#